data_febd93bf5b81c53b933c369f796a2a4f
#
_entry.id   febd93bf5b81c53b933c369f796a2a4f
#
_cell.length_a   1.000
_cell.length_b   1.000
_cell.length_c   1.000
_cell.angle_alpha   90.00
_cell.angle_beta   90.00
_cell.angle_gamma   90.00
#
_symmetry.space_group_name_H-M   'P 1'
#
loop_
_entity.id
_entity.type
_entity.pdbx_description
1 polymer ?
#
loop_
_entity_poly.entity_id
_entity_poly.type
_entity_poly.pdbx_seq_one_letter_code
_entity_poly.pdbx_strand_id
1 'polypeptide(L)'
;MSGWEGLDEFVAVAECGQFTAAAERLGLSSSQVSRQVARLEERLQTRLFYRSTRKVALTEAGQTFLQHCQRLQDGREEALRAIGDLTSEPKGLLRMTCAVAYGERFIVPLVNQFMARHPQLRVEIELNNQSLDLLQGGFDLAIRLGRLHDSRLVATRLAPRVMHLCAAPAYLERYGRPHSLSELGRHNCLVGSSDQWSFQQDGRELSQRVQGNWRCNSGEAVLDAALRGFGLCQLPDYYVQPHLRSGALVDLLPQQRPPHTAVWALYPQQRHLSPKVRLLVELLKEGLAQRPEYREANP
;
A
#
# COMPACT_ATOMS: atom_id res chain seq x y z
N MET A 1 3.07 10.49 38.63
CA MET A 1 2.02 9.57 38.13
C MET A 1 2.34 9.23 36.70
N SER A 2 2.40 7.94 36.36
CA SER A 2 2.75 7.48 35.00
C SER A 2 1.69 7.95 34.01
N GLY A 3 2.07 8.60 32.93
CA GLY A 3 1.14 9.08 31.88
C GLY A 3 0.36 7.98 31.13
N TRP A 4 0.55 6.73 31.53
CA TRP A 4 0.00 5.53 30.90
C TRP A 4 -1.18 4.88 31.64
N GLU A 5 -1.57 5.44 32.82
CA GLU A 5 -2.69 4.91 33.60
C GLU A 5 -4.01 5.02 32.84
N GLY A 6 -4.77 3.93 32.79
CA GLY A 6 -6.06 3.83 32.10
C GLY A 6 -5.99 3.51 30.59
N LEU A 7 -4.80 3.41 30.02
CA LEU A 7 -4.59 3.18 28.59
C LEU A 7 -4.87 1.71 28.21
N ASP A 8 -4.34 0.78 28.98
CA ASP A 8 -4.54 -0.65 28.77
C ASP A 8 -6.02 -1.03 29.01
N GLU A 9 -6.66 -0.42 30.01
CA GLU A 9 -8.07 -0.60 30.30
C GLU A 9 -8.96 -0.02 29.19
N PHE A 10 -8.62 1.16 28.67
CA PHE A 10 -9.35 1.76 27.56
C PHE A 10 -9.30 0.87 26.32
N VAL A 11 -8.11 0.39 25.92
CA VAL A 11 -7.95 -0.51 24.76
C VAL A 11 -8.72 -1.80 24.96
N ALA A 12 -8.61 -2.42 26.14
CA ALA A 12 -9.33 -3.66 26.44
C ALA A 12 -10.85 -3.48 26.33
N VAL A 13 -11.40 -2.37 26.85
CA VAL A 13 -12.84 -2.07 26.76
C VAL A 13 -13.27 -1.82 25.31
N ALA A 14 -12.45 -1.11 24.54
CA ALA A 14 -12.72 -0.83 23.12
C ALA A 14 -12.76 -2.10 22.28
N GLU A 15 -11.86 -3.06 22.53
CA GLU A 15 -11.78 -4.33 21.83
C GLU A 15 -12.85 -5.34 22.27
N CYS A 16 -13.13 -5.43 23.56
CA CYS A 16 -14.12 -6.35 24.10
C CYS A 16 -15.57 -5.85 23.95
N GLY A 17 -15.77 -4.54 23.73
CA GLY A 17 -17.11 -3.92 23.65
C GLY A 17 -17.89 -3.89 24.96
N GLN A 18 -17.29 -4.36 26.08
CA GLN A 18 -17.91 -4.46 27.40
C GLN A 18 -16.88 -4.32 28.51
N PHE A 19 -17.22 -3.58 29.58
CA PHE A 19 -16.34 -3.40 30.74
C PHE A 19 -16.08 -4.67 31.54
N THR A 20 -17.04 -5.58 31.58
CA THR A 20 -16.92 -6.87 32.28
C THR A 20 -15.94 -7.80 31.57
N ALA A 21 -16.08 -7.97 30.25
CA ALA A 21 -15.17 -8.79 29.46
C ALA A 21 -13.73 -8.23 29.46
N ALA A 22 -13.59 -6.90 29.41
CA ALA A 22 -12.28 -6.25 29.55
C ALA A 22 -11.65 -6.49 30.93
N ALA A 23 -12.45 -6.46 31.98
CA ALA A 23 -11.98 -6.72 33.35
C ALA A 23 -11.48 -8.16 33.51
N GLU A 24 -12.23 -9.14 33.00
CA GLU A 24 -11.81 -10.55 32.96
C GLU A 24 -10.50 -10.74 32.23
N ARG A 25 -10.35 -10.12 31.04
CA ARG A 25 -9.12 -10.17 30.24
C ARG A 25 -7.90 -9.58 30.95
N LEU A 26 -8.10 -8.52 31.73
CA LEU A 26 -7.03 -7.83 32.45
C LEU A 26 -6.76 -8.38 33.84
N GLY A 27 -7.58 -9.32 34.34
CA GLY A 27 -7.49 -9.81 35.72
C GLY A 27 -7.85 -8.74 36.77
N LEU A 28 -8.71 -7.80 36.40
CA LEU A 28 -9.15 -6.69 37.22
C LEU A 28 -10.66 -6.78 37.55
N SER A 29 -11.13 -5.98 38.54
CA SER A 29 -12.57 -5.81 38.71
C SER A 29 -13.15 -4.82 37.69
N SER A 30 -14.41 -5.01 37.29
CA SER A 30 -15.11 -4.08 36.40
C SER A 30 -15.16 -2.66 36.93
N SER A 31 -15.23 -2.48 38.26
CA SER A 31 -15.17 -1.17 38.90
C SER A 31 -13.80 -0.50 38.82
N GLN A 32 -12.72 -1.28 38.84
CA GLN A 32 -11.35 -0.76 38.63
C GLN A 32 -11.17 -0.29 37.17
N VAL A 33 -11.54 -1.12 36.18
CA VAL A 33 -11.48 -0.76 34.77
C VAL A 33 -12.30 0.51 34.51
N SER A 34 -13.53 0.58 35.02
CA SER A 34 -14.40 1.76 34.85
C SER A 34 -13.79 3.03 35.44
N ARG A 35 -13.16 2.94 36.64
CA ARG A 35 -12.50 4.09 37.29
C ARG A 35 -11.26 4.53 36.50
N GLN A 36 -10.46 3.62 36.01
CA GLN A 36 -9.27 3.98 35.24
C GLN A 36 -9.62 4.65 33.91
N VAL A 37 -10.62 4.13 33.19
CA VAL A 37 -11.15 4.77 32.00
C VAL A 37 -11.72 6.17 32.30
N ALA A 38 -12.48 6.31 33.38
CA ALA A 38 -13.03 7.61 33.77
C ALA A 38 -11.94 8.64 34.10
N ARG A 39 -10.87 8.26 34.83
CA ARG A 39 -9.71 9.13 35.10
C ARG A 39 -8.95 9.49 33.80
N LEU A 40 -8.86 8.57 32.85
CA LEU A 40 -8.28 8.84 31.55
C LEU A 40 -9.09 9.87 30.76
N GLU A 41 -10.42 9.72 30.70
CA GLU A 41 -11.34 10.67 30.05
C GLU A 41 -11.27 12.06 30.73
N GLU A 42 -11.22 12.09 32.07
CA GLU A 42 -11.07 13.33 32.83
C GLU A 42 -9.75 14.05 32.52
N ARG A 43 -8.64 13.32 32.49
CA ARG A 43 -7.32 13.86 32.16
C ARG A 43 -7.25 14.39 30.72
N LEU A 44 -7.92 13.72 29.80
CA LEU A 44 -8.01 14.14 28.39
C LEU A 44 -9.07 15.20 28.14
N GLN A 45 -9.90 15.52 29.18
CA GLN A 45 -11.06 16.38 29.07
C GLN A 45 -12.01 16.05 27.92
N THR A 46 -12.07 14.76 27.58
CA THR A 46 -12.80 14.27 26.41
C THR A 46 -13.39 12.89 26.72
N ARG A 47 -14.65 12.68 26.30
CA ARG A 47 -15.29 11.37 26.39
C ARG A 47 -14.78 10.48 25.26
N LEU A 48 -14.33 9.28 25.62
CA LEU A 48 -13.85 8.27 24.69
C LEU A 48 -14.93 7.23 24.36
N PHE A 49 -15.89 7.05 25.29
CA PHE A 49 -17.02 6.15 25.09
C PHE A 49 -18.37 6.86 25.23
N TYR A 50 -19.32 6.47 24.38
CA TYR A 50 -20.73 6.67 24.64
C TYR A 50 -21.17 5.65 25.69
N ARG A 51 -21.63 6.12 26.84
CA ARG A 51 -22.12 5.26 27.93
C ARG A 51 -23.62 5.09 27.77
N SER A 52 -24.08 3.92 27.30
CA SER A 52 -25.45 3.48 27.45
C SER A 52 -25.49 2.20 28.31
N THR A 53 -26.57 1.94 29.00
CA THR A 53 -26.73 0.77 29.86
C THR A 53 -26.70 -0.57 29.11
N ARG A 54 -26.71 -0.55 27.78
CA ARG A 54 -26.79 -1.75 26.92
C ARG A 54 -25.62 -1.94 25.94
N LYS A 55 -24.85 -0.89 25.62
CA LYS A 55 -23.72 -0.98 24.66
C LYS A 55 -22.67 0.06 24.98
N VAL A 56 -21.42 -0.37 24.92
CA VAL A 56 -20.24 0.51 24.92
C VAL A 56 -19.85 0.75 23.48
N ALA A 57 -19.86 2.01 23.05
CA ALA A 57 -19.42 2.40 21.70
C ALA A 57 -18.40 3.54 21.82
N LEU A 58 -17.39 3.54 20.94
CA LEU A 58 -16.41 4.60 20.88
C LEU A 58 -17.03 5.90 20.34
N THR A 59 -16.60 7.03 20.90
CA THR A 59 -16.79 8.35 20.27
C THR A 59 -15.81 8.50 19.11
N GLU A 60 -15.95 9.55 18.30
CA GLU A 60 -14.96 9.90 17.27
C GLU A 60 -13.56 10.11 17.87
N ALA A 61 -13.49 10.85 18.99
CA ALA A 61 -12.26 11.01 19.75
C ALA A 61 -11.72 9.67 20.28
N GLY A 62 -12.62 8.78 20.74
CA GLY A 62 -12.28 7.43 21.18
C GLY A 62 -11.71 6.57 20.06
N GLN A 63 -12.27 6.65 18.85
CA GLN A 63 -11.75 5.92 17.67
C GLN A 63 -10.34 6.39 17.29
N THR A 64 -10.14 7.69 17.22
CA THR A 64 -8.83 8.30 16.94
C THR A 64 -7.82 7.91 18.03
N PHE A 65 -8.20 8.01 19.29
CA PHE A 65 -7.34 7.69 20.41
C PHE A 65 -6.98 6.20 20.47
N LEU A 66 -7.92 5.30 20.13
CA LEU A 66 -7.67 3.86 20.08
C LEU A 66 -6.56 3.50 19.08
N GLN A 67 -6.60 4.11 17.90
CA GLN A 67 -5.56 3.89 16.89
C GLN A 67 -4.16 4.29 17.39
N HIS A 68 -4.08 5.38 18.15
CA HIS A 68 -2.82 5.82 18.76
C HIS A 68 -2.37 4.90 19.90
N CYS A 69 -3.30 4.46 20.76
CA CYS A 69 -3.01 3.56 21.88
C CYS A 69 -2.51 2.19 21.40
N GLN A 70 -3.13 1.62 20.37
CA GLN A 70 -2.70 0.36 19.78
C GLN A 70 -1.27 0.45 19.24
N ARG A 71 -0.91 1.55 18.56
CA ARG A 71 0.48 1.78 18.14
C ARG A 71 1.48 1.88 19.28
N LEU A 72 1.08 2.55 20.36
CA LEU A 72 1.93 2.67 21.55
C LEU A 72 2.14 1.31 22.24
N GLN A 73 1.10 0.47 22.32
CA GLN A 73 1.21 -0.89 22.85
C GLN A 73 2.11 -1.76 21.96
N ASP A 74 1.90 -1.71 20.64
CA ASP A 74 2.76 -2.39 19.68
C ASP A 74 4.22 -1.94 19.81
N GLY A 75 4.48 -0.64 19.93
CA GLY A 75 5.82 -0.07 20.12
C GLY A 75 6.46 -0.48 21.46
N ARG A 76 5.69 -0.55 22.54
CA ARG A 76 6.17 -1.05 23.85
C ARG A 76 6.57 -2.52 23.75
N GLU A 77 5.73 -3.34 23.15
CA GLU A 77 6.02 -4.76 22.95
C GLU A 77 7.20 -4.98 22.01
N GLU A 78 7.34 -4.12 21.00
CA GLU A 78 8.48 -4.14 20.09
C GLU A 78 9.78 -3.77 20.82
N ALA A 79 9.76 -2.75 21.66
CA ALA A 79 10.93 -2.37 22.47
C ALA A 79 11.36 -3.48 23.43
N LEU A 80 10.41 -4.17 24.07
CA LEU A 80 10.70 -5.32 24.95
C LEU A 80 11.26 -6.50 24.15
N ARG A 81 10.79 -6.72 22.91
CA ARG A 81 11.29 -7.78 22.01
C ARG A 81 12.65 -7.45 21.42
N ALA A 82 12.95 -6.17 21.17
CA ALA A 82 14.27 -5.75 20.64
C ALA A 82 15.43 -6.07 21.60
N ILE A 83 15.13 -6.26 22.88
CA ILE A 83 16.12 -6.66 23.89
C ILE A 83 16.26 -8.20 23.96
N GLY A 84 15.26 -8.95 23.48
CA GLY A 84 15.13 -10.38 23.72
C GLY A 84 15.41 -11.33 22.57
N ASP A 85 15.24 -10.96 21.29
CA ASP A 85 15.59 -11.86 20.16
C ASP A 85 15.36 -11.23 18.77
N LEU A 86 16.36 -11.36 17.91
CA LEU A 86 16.27 -11.13 16.46
C LEU A 86 15.38 -12.18 15.73
N THR A 87 14.88 -13.17 16.45
CA THR A 87 14.14 -14.36 15.96
C THR A 87 12.66 -14.39 16.32
N SER A 88 12.08 -13.30 16.85
CA SER A 88 10.69 -13.33 17.29
C SER A 88 9.72 -13.50 16.12
N GLU A 89 8.72 -14.40 16.29
CA GLU A 89 7.67 -14.65 15.32
C GLU A 89 6.80 -13.40 15.09
N PRO A 90 6.36 -13.14 13.82
CA PRO A 90 5.42 -12.09 13.49
C PRO A 90 4.09 -12.27 14.22
N LYS A 91 3.68 -11.26 14.99
CA LYS A 91 2.40 -11.24 15.70
C LYS A 91 1.84 -9.83 15.85
N GLY A 92 0.59 -9.71 16.27
CA GLY A 92 -0.10 -8.44 16.44
C GLY A 92 -0.72 -7.92 15.14
N LEU A 93 -1.04 -6.63 15.07
CA LEU A 93 -1.66 -6.01 13.90
C LEU A 93 -0.61 -5.44 12.96
N LEU A 94 -0.71 -5.77 11.67
CA LEU A 94 0.01 -5.16 10.58
C LEU A 94 -0.98 -4.37 9.72
N ARG A 95 -0.79 -3.06 9.60
CA ARG A 95 -1.60 -2.19 8.74
C ARG A 95 -0.80 -1.80 7.51
N MET A 96 -1.33 -2.06 6.33
CA MET A 96 -0.63 -1.73 5.09
C MET A 96 -1.54 -1.14 4.04
N THR A 97 -0.95 -0.40 3.10
CA THR A 97 -1.65 0.16 1.95
C THR A 97 -0.92 -0.15 0.65
N CYS A 98 -1.68 -0.34 -0.43
CA CYS A 98 -1.14 -0.64 -1.74
C CYS A 98 -2.05 -0.08 -2.84
N ALA A 99 -1.51 0.15 -4.05
CA ALA A 99 -2.31 0.45 -5.23
C ALA A 99 -3.25 -0.71 -5.56
N VAL A 100 -4.51 -0.42 -5.93
CA VAL A 100 -5.60 -1.41 -6.04
C VAL A 100 -5.20 -2.60 -6.91
N ALA A 101 -5.06 -2.42 -8.21
CA ALA A 101 -4.84 -3.54 -9.15
C ALA A 101 -3.53 -4.31 -8.88
N TYR A 102 -2.46 -3.59 -8.48
CA TYR A 102 -1.21 -4.24 -8.11
C TYR A 102 -1.32 -5.01 -6.80
N GLY A 103 -2.03 -4.43 -5.84
CA GLY A 103 -2.33 -5.05 -4.54
C GLY A 103 -3.08 -6.36 -4.71
N GLU A 104 -4.20 -6.34 -5.42
CA GLU A 104 -5.05 -7.52 -5.67
C GLU A 104 -4.29 -8.64 -6.38
N ARG A 105 -3.55 -8.28 -7.44
CA ARG A 105 -2.90 -9.28 -8.30
C ARG A 105 -1.62 -9.87 -7.69
N PHE A 106 -0.81 -9.08 -7.01
CA PHE A 106 0.56 -9.48 -6.64
C PHE A 106 0.81 -9.50 -5.14
N ILE A 107 0.30 -8.52 -4.40
CA ILE A 107 0.64 -8.34 -2.98
C ILE A 107 -0.25 -9.18 -2.07
N VAL A 108 -1.57 -9.09 -2.22
CA VAL A 108 -2.54 -9.80 -1.37
C VAL A 108 -2.31 -11.32 -1.38
N PRO A 109 -2.05 -11.98 -2.53
CA PRO A 109 -1.74 -13.41 -2.53
C PRO A 109 -0.49 -13.78 -1.70
N LEU A 110 0.55 -12.94 -1.72
CA LEU A 110 1.76 -13.14 -0.91
C LEU A 110 1.51 -12.86 0.58
N VAL A 111 0.72 -11.83 0.89
CA VAL A 111 0.30 -11.54 2.27
C VAL A 111 -0.50 -12.70 2.85
N ASN A 112 -1.41 -13.30 2.07
CA ASN A 112 -2.19 -14.47 2.50
C ASN A 112 -1.28 -15.67 2.78
N GLN A 113 -0.23 -15.90 1.97
CA GLN A 113 0.78 -16.92 2.25
C GLN A 113 1.56 -16.62 3.54
N PHE A 114 1.88 -15.36 3.80
CA PHE A 114 2.53 -14.93 5.02
C PHE A 114 1.68 -15.19 6.25
N MET A 115 0.41 -14.80 6.21
CA MET A 115 -0.56 -15.02 7.30
C MET A 115 -0.77 -16.50 7.61
N ALA A 116 -0.80 -17.37 6.58
CA ALA A 116 -0.91 -18.81 6.78
C ALA A 116 0.23 -19.42 7.58
N ARG A 117 1.43 -18.79 7.53
CA ARG A 117 2.62 -19.21 8.30
C ARG A 117 2.69 -18.57 9.70
N HIS A 118 1.92 -17.49 9.92
CA HIS A 118 1.97 -16.68 11.15
C HIS A 118 0.56 -16.45 11.70
N PRO A 119 -0.08 -17.47 12.35
CA PRO A 119 -1.48 -17.40 12.76
C PRO A 119 -1.78 -16.37 13.86
N GLN A 120 -0.77 -15.85 14.54
CA GLN A 120 -0.92 -14.77 15.53
C GLN A 120 -0.89 -13.37 14.92
N LEU A 121 -0.68 -13.26 13.59
CA LEU A 121 -0.67 -12.00 12.88
C LEU A 121 -2.10 -11.64 12.42
N ARG A 122 -2.51 -10.42 12.65
CA ARG A 122 -3.69 -9.78 12.05
C ARG A 122 -3.21 -8.79 11.00
N VAL A 123 -3.86 -8.74 9.85
CA VAL A 123 -3.49 -7.83 8.77
C VAL A 123 -4.69 -7.01 8.32
N GLU A 124 -4.51 -5.70 8.22
CA GLU A 124 -5.44 -4.76 7.60
C GLU A 124 -4.77 -4.20 6.34
N ILE A 125 -5.42 -4.39 5.18
CA ILE A 125 -4.92 -3.90 3.89
C ILE A 125 -5.91 -2.89 3.34
N GLU A 126 -5.44 -1.67 3.11
CA GLU A 126 -6.19 -0.65 2.39
C GLU A 126 -5.67 -0.55 0.96
N LEU A 127 -6.49 -0.94 -0.02
CA LEU A 127 -6.18 -0.78 -1.43
C LEU A 127 -6.66 0.58 -1.93
N ASN A 128 -5.71 1.47 -2.26
CA ASN A 128 -6.01 2.83 -2.65
C ASN A 128 -4.95 3.37 -3.62
N ASN A 129 -5.41 4.00 -4.72
CA ASN A 129 -4.54 4.59 -5.73
C ASN A 129 -4.06 6.00 -5.36
N GLN A 130 -4.56 6.59 -4.27
CA GLN A 130 -4.09 7.86 -3.77
C GLN A 130 -2.84 7.67 -2.90
N SER A 131 -1.96 8.67 -2.91
CA SER A 131 -0.82 8.69 -2.00
C SER A 131 -1.30 9.09 -0.61
N LEU A 132 -1.42 8.11 0.28
CA LEU A 132 -1.75 8.35 1.68
C LEU A 132 -0.48 8.66 2.47
N ASP A 133 -0.56 9.59 3.42
CA ASP A 133 0.52 9.80 4.38
C ASP A 133 0.57 8.60 5.34
N LEU A 134 1.66 7.82 5.28
CA LEU A 134 1.82 6.63 6.10
C LEU A 134 1.79 6.94 7.59
N LEU A 135 2.42 8.06 7.98
CA LEU A 135 2.55 8.44 9.38
C LEU A 135 1.21 8.87 9.96
N GLN A 136 0.46 9.70 9.24
CA GLN A 136 -0.87 10.14 9.66
C GLN A 136 -1.91 9.00 9.58
N GLY A 137 -1.85 8.18 8.53
CA GLY A 137 -2.75 7.04 8.33
C GLY A 137 -2.49 5.86 9.27
N GLY A 138 -1.36 5.85 9.99
CA GLY A 138 -1.00 4.76 10.90
C GLY A 138 -0.69 3.44 10.21
N PHE A 139 -0.13 3.50 9.02
CA PHE A 139 0.31 2.32 8.30
C PHE A 139 1.73 1.92 8.70
N ASP A 140 1.95 0.63 8.92
CA ASP A 140 3.27 0.05 9.16
C ASP A 140 4.06 -0.08 7.85
N LEU A 141 3.35 -0.31 6.73
CA LEU A 141 3.94 -0.60 5.42
C LEU A 141 3.06 -0.02 4.30
N ALA A 142 3.69 0.58 3.28
CA ALA A 142 3.01 0.89 2.02
C ALA A 142 3.78 0.30 0.85
N ILE A 143 3.04 -0.26 -0.10
CA ILE A 143 3.58 -0.65 -1.39
C ILE A 143 3.24 0.45 -2.40
N ARG A 144 4.27 1.08 -2.94
CA ARG A 144 4.14 2.19 -3.90
C ARG A 144 4.83 1.89 -5.21
N LEU A 145 4.28 2.43 -6.28
CA LEU A 145 4.72 2.20 -7.65
C LEU A 145 5.31 3.48 -8.23
N GLY A 146 6.42 3.36 -8.95
CA GLY A 146 7.01 4.49 -9.65
C GLY A 146 8.17 5.12 -8.90
N ARG A 147 8.20 6.48 -8.85
CA ARG A 147 9.25 7.25 -8.18
C ARG A 147 8.86 7.62 -6.77
N LEU A 148 9.87 7.73 -5.94
CA LEU A 148 9.71 8.16 -4.56
C LEU A 148 10.01 9.65 -4.44
N HIS A 149 9.16 10.35 -3.70
CA HIS A 149 9.29 11.79 -3.46
C HIS A 149 9.50 12.14 -1.97
N ASP A 150 9.26 11.21 -1.05
CA ASP A 150 9.36 11.44 0.39
C ASP A 150 10.61 10.80 0.99
N SER A 151 11.48 11.63 1.59
CA SER A 151 12.75 11.21 2.20
C SER A 151 12.63 10.78 3.67
N ARG A 152 11.44 10.91 4.30
CA ARG A 152 11.20 10.57 5.70
C ARG A 152 10.91 9.07 5.92
N LEU A 153 10.79 8.32 4.84
CA LEU A 153 10.49 6.89 4.85
C LEU A 153 11.70 6.09 4.39
N VAL A 154 11.85 4.90 4.93
CA VAL A 154 12.78 3.91 4.38
C VAL A 154 12.11 3.27 3.16
N ALA A 155 12.87 3.13 2.09
CA ALA A 155 12.42 2.56 0.84
C ALA A 155 13.23 1.31 0.49
N THR A 156 12.57 0.17 0.41
CA THR A 156 13.15 -1.10 -0.08
C THR A 156 12.58 -1.41 -1.45
N ARG A 157 13.46 -1.62 -2.43
CA ARG A 157 13.06 -2.01 -3.79
C ARG A 157 12.61 -3.48 -3.77
N LEU A 158 11.37 -3.73 -4.21
CA LEU A 158 10.79 -5.07 -4.29
C LEU A 158 10.92 -5.70 -5.68
N ALA A 159 10.61 -4.91 -6.73
CA ALA A 159 10.63 -5.39 -8.11
C ALA A 159 10.93 -4.23 -9.08
N PRO A 160 11.47 -4.50 -10.29
CA PRO A 160 11.52 -3.53 -11.37
C PRO A 160 10.11 -3.20 -11.88
N ARG A 161 9.94 -2.05 -12.53
CA ARG A 161 8.71 -1.65 -13.19
C ARG A 161 9.07 -0.96 -14.49
N VAL A 162 8.80 -1.64 -15.60
CA VAL A 162 9.13 -1.16 -16.94
C VAL A 162 7.86 -0.64 -17.61
N MET A 163 7.89 0.60 -18.10
CA MET A 163 6.76 1.20 -18.81
C MET A 163 6.87 0.96 -20.32
N HIS A 164 5.76 0.60 -20.94
CA HIS A 164 5.65 0.41 -22.39
C HIS A 164 4.64 1.38 -22.97
N LEU A 165 4.97 1.99 -24.09
CA LEU A 165 4.02 2.67 -24.96
C LEU A 165 3.49 1.64 -25.96
N CYS A 166 2.17 1.41 -25.98
CA CYS A 166 1.59 0.34 -26.81
C CYS A 166 0.31 0.79 -27.50
N ALA A 167 -0.03 0.08 -28.57
CA ALA A 167 -1.33 0.14 -29.22
C ALA A 167 -1.68 -1.20 -29.89
N ALA A 168 -2.96 -1.46 -30.11
CA ALA A 168 -3.41 -2.58 -30.92
C ALA A 168 -3.05 -2.38 -32.41
N PRO A 169 -2.72 -3.47 -33.18
CA PRO A 169 -2.47 -3.38 -34.63
C PRO A 169 -3.58 -2.65 -35.39
N ALA A 170 -4.84 -2.94 -35.07
CA ALA A 170 -5.98 -2.30 -35.74
C ALA A 170 -6.04 -0.77 -35.54
N TYR A 171 -5.57 -0.24 -34.42
CA TYR A 171 -5.43 1.20 -34.24
C TYR A 171 -4.31 1.75 -35.14
N LEU A 172 -3.17 1.08 -35.20
CA LEU A 172 -2.02 1.52 -35.99
C LEU A 172 -2.28 1.46 -37.50
N GLU A 173 -3.02 0.47 -37.96
CA GLU A 173 -3.46 0.37 -39.37
C GLU A 173 -4.34 1.56 -39.76
N ARG A 174 -5.21 2.04 -38.86
CA ARG A 174 -6.16 3.11 -39.15
C ARG A 174 -5.56 4.52 -39.01
N TYR A 175 -4.69 4.72 -38.00
CA TYR A 175 -4.21 6.04 -37.59
C TYR A 175 -2.71 6.25 -37.78
N GLY A 176 -1.99 5.24 -38.26
CA GLY A 176 -0.55 5.25 -38.43
C GLY A 176 0.19 4.93 -37.13
N ARG A 177 1.50 4.69 -37.29
CA ARG A 177 2.42 4.39 -36.18
C ARG A 177 3.21 5.66 -35.85
N PRO A 178 3.27 6.10 -34.59
CA PRO A 178 4.13 7.21 -34.21
C PRO A 178 5.60 6.80 -34.30
N HIS A 179 6.45 7.64 -34.92
CA HIS A 179 7.88 7.46 -35.07
C HIS A 179 8.69 8.37 -34.12
N SER A 180 8.03 9.33 -33.49
CA SER A 180 8.63 10.26 -32.55
C SER A 180 7.66 10.66 -31.44
N LEU A 181 8.19 11.20 -30.34
CA LEU A 181 7.37 11.71 -29.25
C LEU A 181 6.46 12.88 -29.67
N SER A 182 6.93 13.72 -30.61
CA SER A 182 6.15 14.84 -31.12
C SER A 182 4.87 14.43 -31.85
N GLU A 183 4.84 13.22 -32.40
CA GLU A 183 3.67 12.70 -33.10
C GLU A 183 2.56 12.22 -32.16
N LEU A 184 2.85 12.01 -30.86
CA LEU A 184 1.84 11.59 -29.88
C LEU A 184 0.65 12.57 -29.78
N GLY A 185 0.88 13.86 -30.08
CA GLY A 185 -0.18 14.85 -30.11
C GLY A 185 -1.23 14.65 -31.23
N ARG A 186 -0.95 13.79 -32.22
CA ARG A 186 -1.86 13.44 -33.31
C ARG A 186 -2.67 12.17 -33.04
N HIS A 187 -2.33 11.48 -31.97
CA HIS A 187 -2.96 10.22 -31.57
C HIS A 187 -3.92 10.39 -30.40
N ASN A 188 -4.93 9.53 -30.35
CA ASN A 188 -5.76 9.38 -29.18
C ASN A 188 -4.97 8.64 -28.10
N CYS A 189 -4.59 9.33 -27.03
CA CYS A 189 -3.88 8.75 -25.89
C CYS A 189 -4.86 8.37 -24.79
N LEU A 190 -4.86 7.10 -24.40
CA LEU A 190 -5.72 6.59 -23.32
C LEU A 190 -5.12 7.00 -21.97
N VAL A 191 -5.70 8.02 -21.35
CA VAL A 191 -5.16 8.63 -20.15
C VAL A 191 -5.47 7.78 -18.94
N GLY A 192 -4.43 7.39 -18.20
CA GLY A 192 -4.55 6.71 -16.91
C GLY A 192 -4.77 7.67 -15.74
N SER A 193 -4.15 7.37 -14.60
CA SER A 193 -4.17 8.24 -13.41
C SER A 193 -3.50 9.61 -13.67
N SER A 194 -2.53 9.68 -14.58
CA SER A 194 -1.83 10.90 -14.97
C SER A 194 -1.90 11.12 -16.48
N ASP A 195 -2.02 12.37 -16.90
CA ASP A 195 -1.85 12.81 -18.28
C ASP A 195 -0.40 13.17 -18.63
N GLN A 196 0.52 13.03 -17.67
CA GLN A 196 1.95 13.18 -17.85
C GLN A 196 2.57 11.82 -18.07
N TRP A 197 2.97 11.53 -19.32
CA TRP A 197 3.68 10.31 -19.65
C TRP A 197 5.19 10.54 -19.61
N SER A 198 5.90 9.58 -19.04
CA SER A 198 7.36 9.67 -18.92
C SER A 198 8.04 8.98 -20.08
N PHE A 199 9.10 9.60 -20.58
CA PHE A 199 9.96 9.09 -21.66
C PHE A 199 11.42 9.37 -21.34
N GLN A 200 12.33 8.91 -22.20
CA GLN A 200 13.72 9.37 -22.24
C GLN A 200 14.10 9.76 -23.66
N GLN A 201 14.94 10.76 -23.79
CA GLN A 201 15.55 11.19 -25.04
C GLN A 201 16.97 11.64 -24.75
N ASP A 202 17.94 11.13 -25.52
CA ASP A 202 19.36 11.47 -25.36
C ASP A 202 19.90 11.30 -23.93
N GLY A 203 19.45 10.22 -23.25
CA GLY A 203 19.81 9.91 -21.86
C GLY A 203 19.16 10.82 -20.81
N ARG A 204 18.30 11.75 -21.23
CA ARG A 204 17.56 12.64 -20.33
C ARG A 204 16.11 12.19 -20.24
N GLU A 205 15.58 12.25 -19.05
CA GLU A 205 14.18 12.00 -18.85
C GLU A 205 13.33 13.18 -19.29
N LEU A 206 12.22 12.86 -19.95
CA LEU A 206 11.24 13.80 -20.46
C LEU A 206 9.85 13.41 -19.95
N SER A 207 9.09 14.40 -19.51
CA SER A 207 7.66 14.24 -19.23
C SER A 207 6.87 14.95 -20.32
N GLN A 208 5.95 14.24 -20.95
CA GLN A 208 5.10 14.79 -22.01
C GLN A 208 3.64 14.70 -21.61
N ARG A 209 2.94 15.84 -21.70
CA ARG A 209 1.50 15.86 -21.52
C ARG A 209 0.82 15.28 -22.74
N VAL A 210 -0.08 14.31 -22.52
CA VAL A 210 -0.86 13.65 -23.56
C VAL A 210 -2.34 13.95 -23.40
N GLN A 211 -3.11 13.81 -24.50
CA GLN A 211 -4.54 14.06 -24.54
C GLN A 211 -5.25 12.94 -25.29
N GLY A 212 -6.51 12.73 -24.93
CA GLY A 212 -7.38 11.78 -25.59
C GLY A 212 -8.82 11.90 -25.09
N ASN A 213 -9.70 11.19 -25.74
CA ASN A 213 -11.13 11.21 -25.44
C ASN A 213 -11.54 10.17 -24.36
N TRP A 214 -10.57 9.48 -23.77
CA TRP A 214 -10.82 8.43 -22.79
C TRP A 214 -9.85 8.54 -21.61
N ARG A 215 -10.38 8.45 -20.39
CA ARG A 215 -9.60 8.54 -19.16
C ARG A 215 -10.14 7.60 -18.08
N CYS A 216 -9.26 6.82 -17.45
CA CYS A 216 -9.61 5.97 -16.31
C CYS A 216 -8.38 5.74 -15.40
N ASN A 217 -8.57 5.75 -14.10
CA ASN A 217 -7.50 5.48 -13.13
C ASN A 217 -7.21 3.97 -12.92
N SER A 218 -7.86 3.08 -13.67
CA SER A 218 -7.59 1.64 -13.66
C SER A 218 -6.73 1.23 -14.84
N GLY A 219 -5.57 0.63 -14.58
CA GLY A 219 -4.68 0.11 -15.62
C GLY A 219 -5.31 -1.01 -16.45
N GLU A 220 -6.16 -1.87 -15.84
CA GLU A 220 -6.91 -2.91 -16.56
C GLU A 220 -7.91 -2.31 -17.56
N ALA A 221 -8.61 -1.24 -17.16
CA ALA A 221 -9.55 -0.57 -18.05
C ALA A 221 -8.82 0.16 -19.21
N VAL A 222 -7.63 0.75 -18.94
CA VAL A 222 -6.77 1.32 -19.99
C VAL A 222 -6.31 0.23 -20.95
N LEU A 223 -5.92 -0.94 -20.44
CA LEU A 223 -5.50 -2.09 -21.25
C LEU A 223 -6.64 -2.59 -22.15
N ASP A 224 -7.85 -2.78 -21.60
CA ASP A 224 -9.02 -3.20 -22.39
C ASP A 224 -9.31 -2.23 -23.52
N ALA A 225 -9.30 -0.92 -23.26
CA ALA A 225 -9.50 0.10 -24.27
C ALA A 225 -8.40 0.07 -25.36
N ALA A 226 -7.14 -0.16 -24.98
CA ALA A 226 -6.02 -0.29 -25.92
C ALA A 226 -6.16 -1.52 -26.82
N LEU A 227 -6.52 -2.67 -26.24
CA LEU A 227 -6.76 -3.92 -26.99
C LEU A 227 -7.91 -3.80 -28.00
N ARG A 228 -8.91 -2.99 -27.69
CA ARG A 228 -10.02 -2.68 -28.64
C ARG A 228 -9.65 -1.66 -29.70
N GLY A 229 -8.40 -1.18 -29.72
CA GLY A 229 -7.94 -0.23 -30.71
C GLY A 229 -8.45 1.19 -30.53
N PHE A 230 -8.74 1.61 -29.32
CA PHE A 230 -9.23 2.96 -29.06
C PHE A 230 -8.12 4.01 -29.05
N GLY A 231 -6.86 3.61 -28.81
CA GLY A 231 -5.77 4.56 -28.74
C GLY A 231 -4.42 3.96 -28.33
N LEU A 232 -3.47 4.85 -28.12
CA LEU A 232 -2.18 4.53 -27.50
C LEU A 232 -2.34 4.48 -25.98
N CYS A 233 -1.61 3.59 -25.32
CA CYS A 233 -1.52 3.56 -23.86
C CYS A 233 -0.06 3.51 -23.41
N GLN A 234 0.22 4.06 -22.21
CA GLN A 234 1.49 3.84 -21.52
C GLN A 234 1.21 3.06 -20.23
N LEU A 235 1.58 1.78 -20.22
CA LEU A 235 1.30 0.86 -19.12
C LEU A 235 2.56 0.08 -18.69
N PRO A 236 2.64 -0.37 -17.44
CA PRO A 236 3.70 -1.25 -16.98
C PRO A 236 3.67 -2.61 -17.65
N ASP A 237 4.85 -3.24 -17.71
CA ASP A 237 5.11 -4.57 -18.22
C ASP A 237 4.13 -5.64 -17.76
N TYR A 238 3.80 -5.67 -16.49
CA TYR A 238 2.90 -6.67 -15.91
C TYR A 238 1.44 -6.59 -16.42
N TYR A 239 1.07 -5.52 -17.12
CA TYR A 239 -0.19 -5.44 -17.87
C TYR A 239 -0.01 -5.92 -19.30
N VAL A 240 1.01 -5.42 -20.00
CA VAL A 240 1.08 -5.51 -21.45
C VAL A 240 1.90 -6.68 -21.98
N GLN A 241 2.79 -7.26 -21.18
CA GLN A 241 3.70 -8.30 -21.63
C GLN A 241 3.02 -9.51 -22.28
N PRO A 242 1.93 -10.10 -21.75
CA PRO A 242 1.22 -11.19 -22.43
C PRO A 242 0.67 -10.79 -23.79
N HIS A 243 0.23 -9.53 -23.93
CA HIS A 243 -0.36 -8.99 -25.15
C HIS A 243 0.69 -8.59 -26.20
N LEU A 244 1.87 -8.16 -25.75
CA LEU A 244 3.02 -7.94 -26.64
C LEU A 244 3.52 -9.26 -27.23
N ARG A 245 3.61 -10.33 -26.41
CA ARG A 245 4.00 -11.67 -26.88
C ARG A 245 3.02 -12.28 -27.86
N SER A 246 1.73 -12.09 -27.65
CA SER A 246 0.68 -12.58 -28.55
C SER A 246 0.49 -11.73 -29.79
N GLY A 247 1.12 -10.55 -29.89
CA GLY A 247 0.91 -9.59 -30.96
C GLY A 247 -0.41 -8.82 -30.88
N ALA A 248 -1.21 -8.98 -29.80
CA ALA A 248 -2.44 -8.21 -29.59
C ALA A 248 -2.15 -6.72 -29.30
N LEU A 249 -0.96 -6.41 -28.79
CA LEU A 249 -0.39 -5.08 -28.71
C LEU A 249 0.97 -5.02 -29.39
N VAL A 250 1.32 -3.85 -29.89
CA VAL A 250 2.62 -3.53 -30.48
C VAL A 250 3.33 -2.53 -29.59
N ASP A 251 4.58 -2.83 -29.22
CA ASP A 251 5.45 -1.91 -28.49
C ASP A 251 5.93 -0.78 -29.41
N LEU A 252 5.80 0.46 -28.94
CA LEU A 252 6.08 1.66 -29.69
C LEU A 252 7.21 2.44 -29.04
N LEU A 253 8.05 3.07 -29.83
CA LEU A 253 9.14 3.92 -29.38
C LEU A 253 10.00 3.29 -28.26
N PRO A 254 10.47 2.04 -28.39
CA PRO A 254 11.16 1.34 -27.30
C PRO A 254 12.45 2.04 -26.84
N GLN A 255 13.07 2.83 -27.72
CA GLN A 255 14.28 3.60 -27.42
C GLN A 255 14.01 4.85 -26.55
N GLN A 256 12.77 5.35 -26.56
CA GLN A 256 12.29 6.43 -25.72
C GLN A 256 11.64 5.94 -24.42
N ARG A 257 11.75 4.64 -24.12
CA ARG A 257 11.21 4.08 -22.88
C ARG A 257 11.84 4.79 -21.67
N PRO A 258 11.02 5.21 -20.68
CA PRO A 258 11.57 5.93 -19.53
C PRO A 258 12.51 5.02 -18.73
N PRO A 259 13.44 5.59 -17.97
CA PRO A 259 14.27 4.81 -17.08
C PRO A 259 13.40 3.97 -16.16
N HIS A 260 13.90 2.77 -15.83
CA HIS A 260 13.17 1.83 -15.00
C HIS A 260 12.76 2.49 -13.67
N THR A 261 11.47 2.46 -13.41
CA THR A 261 10.92 2.73 -12.08
C THR A 261 10.87 1.42 -11.29
N ALA A 262 10.37 1.45 -10.06
CA ALA A 262 10.29 0.25 -9.25
C ALA A 262 8.97 0.16 -8.47
N VAL A 263 8.75 -1.03 -7.94
CA VAL A 263 7.82 -1.31 -6.87
C VAL A 263 8.60 -1.19 -5.56
N TRP A 264 8.09 -0.39 -4.65
CA TRP A 264 8.75 -0.07 -3.40
C TRP A 264 7.92 -0.48 -2.20
N ALA A 265 8.59 -1.04 -1.21
CA ALA A 265 8.08 -1.13 0.15
C ALA A 265 8.55 0.11 0.92
N LEU A 266 7.61 0.89 1.43
CA LEU A 266 7.87 2.10 2.22
C LEU A 266 7.41 1.88 3.65
N TYR A 267 8.25 2.21 4.62
CA TYR A 267 7.92 2.13 6.03
C TYR A 267 8.64 3.22 6.82
N PRO A 268 8.12 3.63 7.99
CA PRO A 268 8.74 4.64 8.83
C PRO A 268 10.17 4.25 9.22
N GLN A 269 11.06 5.25 9.26
CA GLN A 269 12.42 5.04 9.76
C GLN A 269 12.36 4.80 11.27
N GLN A 270 12.65 3.58 11.68
CA GLN A 270 12.73 3.17 13.07
C GLN A 270 14.12 2.60 13.36
N ARG A 271 14.57 2.72 14.62
CA ARG A 271 15.87 2.17 15.04
C ARG A 271 15.94 0.64 14.87
N HIS A 272 14.78 -0.03 15.04
CA HIS A 272 14.61 -1.46 14.82
C HIS A 272 13.32 -1.68 14.04
N LEU A 273 13.41 -2.28 12.87
CA LEU A 273 12.26 -2.64 12.04
C LEU A 273 11.54 -3.83 12.65
N SER A 274 10.22 -3.75 12.84
CA SER A 274 9.46 -4.82 13.46
C SER A 274 9.54 -6.12 12.65
N PRO A 275 9.62 -7.30 13.31
CA PRO A 275 9.71 -8.59 12.62
C PRO A 275 8.59 -8.81 11.60
N LYS A 276 7.36 -8.37 11.91
CA LYS A 276 6.20 -8.49 11.00
C LYS A 276 6.42 -7.74 9.68
N VAL A 277 7.02 -6.55 9.70
CA VAL A 277 7.31 -5.74 8.50
C VAL A 277 8.53 -6.31 7.79
N ARG A 278 9.62 -6.59 8.50
CA ARG A 278 10.87 -7.10 7.92
C ARG A 278 10.64 -8.38 7.15
N LEU A 279 10.06 -9.40 7.79
CA LEU A 279 9.83 -10.71 7.18
C LEU A 279 8.81 -10.66 6.04
N LEU A 280 7.78 -9.80 6.14
CA LEU A 280 6.86 -9.60 5.02
C LEU A 280 7.57 -8.95 3.82
N VAL A 281 8.40 -7.92 4.04
CA VAL A 281 9.16 -7.27 2.95
C VAL A 281 10.12 -8.25 2.28
N GLU A 282 10.79 -9.11 3.03
CA GLU A 282 11.64 -10.19 2.49
C GLU A 282 10.82 -11.15 1.63
N LEU A 283 9.69 -11.66 2.14
CA LEU A 283 8.79 -12.55 1.39
C LEU A 283 8.22 -11.89 0.13
N LEU A 284 7.82 -10.62 0.21
CA LEU A 284 7.34 -9.88 -0.96
C LEU A 284 8.42 -9.74 -2.02
N LYS A 285 9.65 -9.43 -1.63
CA LYS A 285 10.79 -9.33 -2.55
C LYS A 285 11.08 -10.66 -3.26
N GLU A 286 11.14 -11.75 -2.51
CA GLU A 286 11.38 -13.09 -3.05
C GLU A 286 10.20 -13.56 -3.91
N GLY A 287 8.97 -13.41 -3.43
CA GLY A 287 7.77 -13.84 -4.14
C GLY A 287 7.54 -13.08 -5.44
N LEU A 288 7.84 -11.78 -5.48
CA LEU A 288 7.77 -11.00 -6.73
C LEU A 288 8.88 -11.39 -7.70
N ALA A 289 10.11 -11.63 -7.24
CA ALA A 289 11.21 -12.06 -8.11
C ALA A 289 10.95 -13.41 -8.81
N GLN A 290 10.13 -14.27 -8.21
CA GLN A 290 9.75 -15.57 -8.79
C GLN A 290 8.65 -15.49 -9.85
N ARG A 291 7.95 -14.35 -9.97
CA ARG A 291 6.86 -14.17 -10.92
C ARG A 291 7.36 -14.12 -12.36
N PRO A 292 6.67 -14.79 -13.30
CA PRO A 292 7.05 -14.77 -14.73
C PRO A 292 7.17 -13.36 -15.30
N GLU A 293 6.33 -12.44 -14.84
CA GLU A 293 6.29 -11.05 -15.28
C GLU A 293 7.58 -10.28 -14.95
N TYR A 294 8.38 -10.75 -13.98
CA TYR A 294 9.62 -10.11 -13.52
C TYR A 294 10.89 -10.87 -13.87
N ARG A 295 10.79 -12.15 -14.28
CA ARG A 295 11.96 -12.96 -14.63
C ARG A 295 12.72 -12.45 -15.85
N GLU A 296 12.04 -11.77 -16.77
CA GLU A 296 12.61 -11.26 -18.01
C GLU A 296 13.03 -9.78 -17.95
N ALA A 297 12.71 -9.07 -16.85
CA ALA A 297 13.11 -7.69 -16.66
C ALA A 297 14.52 -7.53 -16.07
N ASN A 298 15.21 -8.64 -15.79
CA ASN A 298 16.59 -8.67 -15.33
C ASN A 298 17.45 -9.35 -16.41
N PRO A 299 18.12 -8.58 -17.31
CA PRO A 299 19.12 -9.13 -18.24
C PRO A 299 20.37 -9.57 -17.50
#